data_45b7a70927e59fb65e315e2760780f19
#
_entry.id   45b7a70927e59fb65e315e2760780f19
#
_cell.length_a   1.000
_cell.length_b   1.000
_cell.length_c   1.000
_cell.angle_alpha   90.00
_cell.angle_beta   90.00
_cell.angle_gamma   90.00
#
_symmetry.space_group_name_H-M   'P 1'
#
loop_
_entity.id
_entity.type
_entity.pdbx_description
1 polymer ?
#
loop_
_entity_poly.entity_id
_entity_poly.type
_entity_poly.pdbx_seq_one_letter_code
_entity_poly.pdbx_strand_id
1 'polypeptide(L)'
;GAGVTGIVMSQDCVDMYNPKVVRSTMGAAYRVPFCYVDDLAEEVKQMKEAGICTYAAHLEGKNSYDEEDYRKASAFLIGNEGNGLRDEVADQAQVYIRIPMKGQVESLNGAVATAILTFEAARQRR
;
A
#
# COMPACT_ATOMS: atom_id res chain seq x y z
N GLY A 1 5.48 -12.90 -0.37
CA GLY A 1 5.73 -13.53 0.93
C GLY A 1 4.61 -13.27 1.94
N ALA A 2 4.08 -12.06 1.97
CA ALA A 2 3.01 -11.71 2.91
C ALA A 2 1.60 -12.18 2.48
N GLY A 3 1.45 -12.73 1.29
CA GLY A 3 0.17 -13.20 0.80
C GLY A 3 -0.68 -12.14 0.11
N VAL A 4 -0.06 -11.08 -0.40
CA VAL A 4 -0.75 -10.06 -1.18
C VAL A 4 -1.33 -10.69 -2.43
N THR A 5 -2.61 -10.40 -2.73
CA THR A 5 -3.32 -11.03 -3.85
C THR A 5 -3.31 -10.19 -5.13
N GLY A 6 -2.96 -8.92 -5.04
CA GLY A 6 -2.90 -8.07 -6.22
C GLY A 6 -2.30 -6.70 -5.90
N ILE A 7 -1.79 -6.06 -6.93
CA ILE A 7 -1.18 -4.74 -6.83
C ILE A 7 -1.78 -3.83 -7.91
N VAL A 8 -2.16 -2.62 -7.50
CA VAL A 8 -2.66 -1.59 -8.43
C VAL A 8 -1.68 -0.44 -8.40
N MET A 9 -1.24 0.01 -9.56
CA MET A 9 -0.23 1.05 -9.70
C MET A 9 -0.74 2.19 -10.57
N SER A 10 -0.35 3.43 -10.22
CA SER A 10 -0.57 4.56 -11.10
C SER A 10 0.40 4.52 -12.28
N GLN A 11 0.08 5.27 -13.34
CA GLN A 11 0.88 5.25 -14.57
C GLN A 11 2.32 5.76 -14.39
N ASP A 12 2.57 6.52 -13.34
CA ASP A 12 3.89 7.06 -13.04
C ASP A 12 4.74 6.15 -12.15
N CYS A 13 4.28 4.94 -11.86
CA CYS A 13 5.06 3.94 -11.15
C CYS A 13 6.13 3.33 -12.05
N VAL A 14 7.10 2.66 -11.41
CA VAL A 14 8.17 1.95 -12.10
C VAL A 14 7.59 0.89 -13.05
N ASP A 15 8.16 0.79 -14.26
CA ASP A 15 7.76 -0.23 -15.23
C ASP A 15 8.14 -1.61 -14.73
N MET A 16 7.14 -2.44 -14.44
CA MET A 16 7.33 -3.81 -13.93
C MET A 16 7.95 -4.76 -14.95
N TYR A 17 7.94 -4.38 -16.24
CA TYR A 17 8.56 -5.20 -17.29
C TYR A 17 10.01 -4.82 -17.55
N ASN A 18 10.54 -3.80 -16.89
CA ASN A 18 11.97 -3.46 -16.96
C ASN A 18 12.79 -4.62 -16.39
N PRO A 19 13.82 -5.11 -17.10
CA PRO A 19 14.61 -6.25 -16.64
C PRO A 19 15.21 -6.09 -15.23
N LYS A 20 15.62 -4.90 -14.87
CA LYS A 20 16.15 -4.64 -13.51
C LYS A 20 15.07 -4.81 -12.45
N VAL A 21 13.87 -4.32 -12.72
CA VAL A 21 12.73 -4.47 -11.81
C VAL A 21 12.35 -5.93 -11.68
N VAL A 22 12.22 -6.64 -12.78
CA VAL A 22 11.89 -8.06 -12.77
C VAL A 22 12.89 -8.85 -11.92
N ARG A 23 14.19 -8.62 -12.10
CA ARG A 23 15.21 -9.30 -11.32
C ARG A 23 15.11 -8.97 -9.82
N SER A 24 14.84 -7.71 -9.47
CA SER A 24 14.74 -7.30 -8.08
C SER A 24 13.58 -7.96 -7.34
N THR A 25 12.54 -8.39 -8.05
CA THR A 25 11.38 -9.05 -7.45
C THR A 25 11.61 -10.54 -7.19
N MET A 26 12.73 -11.10 -7.65
CA MET A 26 13.05 -12.53 -7.51
C MET A 26 11.93 -13.43 -8.02
N GLY A 27 11.30 -13.03 -9.14
CA GLY A 27 10.22 -13.77 -9.78
C GLY A 27 8.82 -13.39 -9.32
N ALA A 28 8.67 -12.56 -8.31
CA ALA A 28 7.34 -12.16 -7.83
C ALA A 28 6.54 -11.41 -8.90
N ALA A 29 7.21 -10.72 -9.84
CA ALA A 29 6.57 -10.02 -10.94
C ALA A 29 5.68 -10.95 -11.79
N TYR A 30 5.97 -12.24 -11.79
CA TYR A 30 5.21 -13.24 -12.57
C TYR A 30 4.18 -13.98 -11.70
N ARG A 31 4.18 -13.79 -10.38
CA ARG A 31 3.35 -14.56 -9.46
C ARG A 31 2.24 -13.74 -8.80
N VAL A 32 2.44 -12.42 -8.68
CA VAL A 32 1.44 -11.54 -8.08
C VAL A 32 0.78 -10.72 -9.19
N PRO A 33 -0.54 -10.82 -9.38
CA PRO A 33 -1.23 -10.00 -10.38
C PRO A 33 -1.05 -8.51 -10.09
N PHE A 34 -0.79 -7.74 -11.14
CA PHE A 34 -0.72 -6.30 -11.01
C PHE A 34 -1.33 -5.61 -12.24
N CYS A 35 -1.75 -4.37 -12.08
CA CYS A 35 -2.26 -3.57 -13.18
C CYS A 35 -1.89 -2.10 -12.98
N TYR A 36 -1.86 -1.37 -14.09
CA TYR A 36 -1.72 0.09 -14.06
C TYR A 36 -3.08 0.72 -14.28
N VAL A 37 -3.35 1.82 -13.57
CA VAL A 37 -4.59 2.57 -13.72
C VAL A 37 -4.29 4.05 -13.99
N ASP A 38 -5.15 4.70 -14.75
CA ASP A 38 -4.98 6.11 -15.09
C ASP A 38 -5.39 7.02 -13.92
N ASP A 39 -6.42 6.63 -13.18
CA ASP A 39 -6.94 7.43 -12.07
C ASP A 39 -6.99 6.55 -10.82
N LEU A 40 -5.96 6.67 -10.00
CA LEU A 40 -5.84 5.87 -8.79
C LEU A 40 -6.90 6.25 -7.75
N ALA A 41 -7.26 7.53 -7.66
CA ALA A 41 -8.29 7.98 -6.73
C ALA A 41 -9.63 7.33 -7.03
N GLU A 42 -9.99 7.23 -8.30
CA GLU A 42 -11.24 6.56 -8.72
C GLU A 42 -11.17 5.06 -8.42
N GLU A 43 -10.01 4.44 -8.64
CA GLU A 43 -9.82 3.02 -8.34
C GLU A 43 -10.01 2.74 -6.85
N VAL A 44 -9.46 3.59 -5.98
CA VAL A 44 -9.63 3.46 -4.54
C VAL A 44 -11.10 3.60 -4.15
N LYS A 45 -11.81 4.54 -4.77
CA LYS A 45 -13.24 4.70 -4.55
C LYS A 45 -14.01 3.44 -4.93
N GLN A 46 -13.66 2.82 -6.06
CA GLN A 46 -14.29 1.57 -6.49
C GLN A 46 -13.99 0.42 -5.52
N MET A 47 -12.78 0.35 -4.96
CA MET A 47 -12.44 -0.64 -3.94
C MET A 47 -13.36 -0.50 -2.73
N LYS A 48 -13.59 0.73 -2.28
CA LYS A 48 -14.47 1.02 -1.16
C LYS A 48 -15.91 0.55 -1.46
N GLU A 49 -16.40 0.84 -2.65
CA GLU A 49 -17.74 0.42 -3.07
C GLU A 49 -17.86 -1.10 -3.17
N ALA A 50 -16.75 -1.79 -3.45
CA ALA A 50 -16.70 -3.25 -3.52
C ALA A 50 -16.55 -3.92 -2.15
N GLY A 51 -16.52 -3.14 -1.07
CA GLY A 51 -16.40 -3.67 0.28
C GLY A 51 -14.97 -3.90 0.77
N ILE A 52 -13.98 -3.36 0.07
CA ILE A 52 -12.59 -3.43 0.49
C ILE A 52 -12.30 -2.23 1.38
N CYS A 53 -11.81 -2.48 2.60
CA CYS A 53 -11.41 -1.41 3.49
C CYS A 53 -10.04 -0.89 3.06
N THR A 54 -9.93 0.42 2.86
CA THR A 54 -8.73 1.05 2.35
C THR A 54 -8.04 1.85 3.44
N TYR A 55 -6.74 1.65 3.57
CA TYR A 55 -5.91 2.26 4.61
C TYR A 55 -4.79 3.06 3.95
N ALA A 56 -4.74 4.36 4.22
CA ALA A 56 -3.65 5.20 3.74
C ALA A 56 -2.56 5.30 4.80
N ALA A 57 -1.34 4.97 4.44
CA ALA A 57 -0.20 5.19 5.30
C ALA A 57 0.15 6.68 5.28
N HIS A 58 -0.08 7.35 6.38
CA HIS A 58 0.02 8.81 6.43
C HIS A 58 0.59 9.27 7.78
N LEU A 59 1.42 10.31 7.73
CA LEU A 59 2.03 10.88 8.94
C LEU A 59 0.99 11.37 9.95
N GLU A 60 -0.14 11.84 9.47
CA GLU A 60 -1.23 12.35 10.29
C GLU A 60 -2.23 11.26 10.70
N GLY A 61 -1.90 10.00 10.48
CA GLY A 61 -2.76 8.90 10.87
C GLY A 61 -3.01 8.91 12.37
N LYS A 62 -4.28 8.83 12.76
CA LYS A 62 -4.68 8.83 14.17
C LYS A 62 -4.40 7.49 14.82
N ASN A 63 -4.53 6.42 14.07
CA ASN A 63 -4.38 5.06 14.57
C ASN A 63 -3.04 4.49 14.18
N SER A 64 -2.41 3.77 15.10
CA SER A 64 -1.25 2.97 14.76
C SER A 64 -1.68 1.81 13.86
N TYR A 65 -0.81 1.41 12.92
CA TYR A 65 -1.10 0.36 11.96
C TYR A 65 -1.52 -0.96 12.64
N ASP A 66 -1.00 -1.24 13.82
CA ASP A 66 -1.26 -2.49 14.53
C ASP A 66 -2.54 -2.47 15.37
N GLU A 67 -3.23 -1.35 15.39
CA GLU A 67 -4.52 -1.21 16.08
C GLU A 67 -5.72 -1.54 15.17
N GLU A 68 -5.51 -1.70 13.87
CA GLU A 68 -6.58 -1.96 12.91
C GLU A 68 -6.77 -3.47 12.67
N ASP A 69 -7.96 -3.84 12.23
CA ASP A 69 -8.30 -5.23 11.92
C ASP A 69 -8.19 -5.47 10.41
N TYR A 70 -7.19 -6.25 10.01
CA TYR A 70 -6.94 -6.57 8.60
C TYR A 70 -7.42 -7.97 8.21
N ARG A 71 -8.22 -8.62 9.03
CA ARG A 71 -8.73 -9.97 8.72
C ARG A 71 -9.76 -9.97 7.60
N LYS A 72 -10.36 -8.82 7.32
CA LYS A 72 -11.28 -8.60 6.19
C LYS A 72 -10.54 -8.16 4.94
N ALA A 73 -11.25 -8.05 3.82
CA ALA A 73 -10.66 -7.54 2.58
C ALA A 73 -10.08 -6.13 2.81
N SER A 74 -8.79 -5.99 2.59
CA SER A 74 -8.04 -4.78 2.95
C SER A 74 -7.10 -4.38 1.82
N ALA A 75 -6.92 -3.08 1.64
CA ALA A 75 -5.95 -2.53 0.69
C ALA A 75 -5.14 -1.43 1.38
N PHE A 76 -3.83 -1.44 1.18
CA PHE A 76 -2.94 -0.41 1.69
C PHE A 76 -2.54 0.54 0.56
N LEU A 77 -2.64 1.83 0.83
CA LEU A 77 -2.25 2.88 -0.11
C LEU A 77 -0.88 3.40 0.31
N ILE A 78 0.10 3.23 -0.56
CA ILE A 78 1.49 3.60 -0.30
C ILE A 78 1.91 4.68 -1.27
N GLY A 79 2.41 5.80 -0.76
CA GLY A 79 2.93 6.88 -1.58
C GLY A 79 4.36 6.59 -2.05
N ASN A 80 4.80 7.33 -3.07
CA ASN A 80 6.19 7.23 -3.49
C ASN A 80 7.10 8.02 -2.52
N GLU A 81 8.40 7.78 -2.63
CA GLU A 81 9.39 8.32 -1.69
C GLU A 81 9.57 9.84 -1.80
N GLY A 82 9.36 10.41 -2.98
CA GLY A 82 9.60 11.83 -3.20
C GLY A 82 8.44 12.71 -2.75
N ASN A 83 7.23 12.35 -3.13
CA ASN A 83 6.04 13.18 -2.96
C ASN A 83 5.01 12.60 -2.00
N GLY A 84 5.23 11.40 -1.51
CA GLY A 84 4.25 10.71 -0.68
C GLY A 84 3.00 10.35 -1.47
N LEU A 85 1.92 10.11 -0.77
CA LEU A 85 0.64 9.78 -1.37
C LEU A 85 -0.09 11.09 -1.74
N ARG A 86 -0.59 11.18 -2.98
CA ARG A 86 -1.32 12.36 -3.42
C ARG A 86 -2.57 12.56 -2.56
N ASP A 87 -2.89 13.81 -2.22
CA ASP A 87 -4.02 14.13 -1.37
C ASP A 87 -5.34 13.58 -1.93
N GLU A 88 -5.54 13.68 -3.23
CA GLU A 88 -6.75 13.19 -3.88
C GLU A 88 -6.94 11.68 -3.75
N VAL A 89 -5.83 10.92 -3.68
CA VAL A 89 -5.86 9.48 -3.45
C VAL A 89 -6.06 9.19 -1.97
N ALA A 90 -5.32 9.86 -1.11
CA ALA A 90 -5.42 9.69 0.33
C ALA A 90 -6.82 10.00 0.85
N ASP A 91 -7.46 11.03 0.29
CA ASP A 91 -8.81 11.44 0.68
C ASP A 91 -9.87 10.37 0.41
N GLN A 92 -9.60 9.45 -0.51
CA GLN A 92 -10.50 8.33 -0.78
C GLN A 92 -10.34 7.16 0.20
N ALA A 93 -9.27 7.14 0.99
CA ALA A 93 -9.05 6.07 1.96
C ALA A 93 -10.06 6.18 3.11
N GLN A 94 -10.48 5.03 3.61
CA GLN A 94 -11.43 4.99 4.71
C GLN A 94 -10.74 5.31 6.05
N VAL A 95 -9.48 4.92 6.20
CA VAL A 95 -8.74 5.08 7.46
C VAL A 95 -7.32 5.56 7.15
N TYR A 96 -6.85 6.52 7.92
CA TYR A 96 -5.43 6.91 7.92
C TYR A 96 -4.74 6.17 9.06
N ILE A 97 -3.67 5.46 8.73
CA ILE A 97 -2.86 4.73 9.70
C ILE A 97 -1.43 5.23 9.65
N ARG A 98 -0.72 5.05 10.74
CA ARG A 98 0.68 5.42 10.80
C ARG A 98 1.50 4.28 11.38
N ILE A 99 2.77 4.24 11.01
CA ILE A 99 3.77 3.39 11.64
C ILE A 99 4.49 4.28 12.65
N PRO A 100 4.34 4.03 13.97
CA PRO A 100 4.98 4.87 14.99
C PRO A 100 6.49 4.89 14.82
N MET A 101 7.06 6.09 14.82
CA MET A 101 8.49 6.31 14.65
C MET A 101 9.07 6.94 15.91
N LYS A 102 10.30 6.58 16.23
CA LYS A 102 11.04 7.19 17.33
C LYS A 102 12.08 8.17 16.78
N GLY A 103 12.40 9.18 17.57
CA GLY A 103 13.37 10.19 17.16
C GLY A 103 12.82 11.16 16.15
N GLN A 104 13.65 11.61 15.24
CA GLN A 104 13.31 12.64 14.26
C GLN A 104 13.01 12.07 12.86
N VAL A 105 12.91 10.76 12.73
CA VAL A 105 12.57 10.12 11.46
C VAL A 105 11.07 10.32 11.20
N GLU A 106 10.74 10.97 10.08
CA GLU A 106 9.35 11.28 9.74
C GLU A 106 8.66 10.16 8.97
N SER A 107 9.39 9.44 8.12
CA SER A 107 8.79 8.41 7.29
C SER A 107 9.77 7.30 6.99
N LEU A 108 9.22 6.15 6.62
CA LEU A 108 9.98 5.00 6.15
C LEU A 108 9.98 4.97 4.62
N ASN A 109 10.98 4.30 4.06
CA ASN A 109 10.98 3.92 2.66
C ASN A 109 9.68 3.17 2.33
N GLY A 110 9.08 3.45 1.17
CA GLY A 110 7.80 2.85 0.78
C GLY A 110 7.80 1.33 0.76
N ALA A 111 8.90 0.71 0.32
CA ALA A 111 9.01 -0.74 0.32
C ALA A 111 9.04 -1.31 1.74
N VAL A 112 9.74 -0.64 2.65
CA VAL A 112 9.80 -1.04 4.06
C VAL A 112 8.43 -0.88 4.71
N ALA A 113 7.76 0.24 4.48
CA ALA A 113 6.41 0.47 4.99
C ALA A 113 5.44 -0.60 4.47
N THR A 114 5.50 -0.91 3.18
CA THR A 114 4.67 -1.95 2.58
C THR A 114 4.91 -3.31 3.24
N ALA A 115 6.17 -3.67 3.49
CA ALA A 115 6.51 -4.92 4.15
C ALA A 115 5.91 -4.98 5.57
N ILE A 116 6.05 -3.91 6.35
CA ILE A 116 5.52 -3.87 7.71
C ILE A 116 4.01 -4.04 7.71
N LEU A 117 3.30 -3.29 6.87
CA LEU A 117 1.84 -3.31 6.83
C LEU A 117 1.30 -4.66 6.33
N THR A 118 1.87 -5.19 5.25
CA THR A 118 1.39 -6.45 4.68
C THR A 118 1.68 -7.64 5.59
N PHE A 119 2.82 -7.66 6.28
CA PHE A 119 3.13 -8.73 7.23
C PHE A 119 2.31 -8.61 8.50
N GLU A 120 1.92 -7.41 8.92
CA GLU A 120 0.97 -7.29 10.04
C GLU A 120 -0.38 -7.88 9.65
N ALA A 121 -0.88 -7.60 8.45
CA ALA A 121 -2.10 -8.22 7.96
C ALA A 121 -1.98 -9.74 7.92
N ALA A 122 -0.85 -10.25 7.44
CA ALA A 122 -0.59 -11.70 7.40
C ALA A 122 -0.57 -12.30 8.81
N ARG A 123 0.04 -11.61 9.78
CA ARG A 123 0.07 -12.04 11.17
C ARG A 123 -1.34 -12.20 11.74
N GLN A 124 -2.20 -11.25 11.48
CA GLN A 124 -3.58 -11.28 11.98
C GLN A 124 -4.41 -12.43 11.39
N ARG A 125 -4.04 -12.88 10.20
CA ARG A 125 -4.78 -13.92 9.47
C ARG A 125 -4.27 -15.34 9.73
N ARG A 126 -3.26 -15.48 10.57
CA ARG A 126 -2.73 -16.81 10.96
C ARG A 126 -3.68 -17.58 11.84
#